data_cabc17c29682ad5c7c5a15475a09f25a
#
_entry.id   cabc17c29682ad5c7c5a15475a09f25a
#
_cell.length_a   1.000
_cell.length_b   1.000
_cell.length_c   1.000
_cell.angle_alpha   90.00
_cell.angle_beta   90.00
_cell.angle_gamma   90.00
#
_symmetry.space_group_name_H-M   'P 1'
#
loop_
_entity.id
_entity.type
_entity.pdbx_description
1 polymer ?
#
loop_
_entity_poly.entity_id
_entity_poly.type
_entity_poly.pdbx_seq_one_letter_code
_entity_poly.pdbx_strand_id
1 'polypeptide(L)'
;MGLELLKASWAYAPFLRSVRDSVREFSAGFPSTTANSLSSLGTGLLPGAHGVMGYKLKDPETDDVFNQLTWNTTRDPHTWVPDATLFERLHGNGVDVVSLGEPKFVGRGLNAASLRGGTFRGSHQFDQRVQHAVEEAKKPGQRLIYFYWGALDKTGHGKGTDSHAWTAELEAVDAGLARLANSLPSDAQLLITADHGMVNVDYDARIDLADHPEVCELVSAVGGEPRATHLYTPRPQETASAINEIGAGRVHAMVRNQAVTDGWFGPVRTQNLGRIGDVVVISEAGTAIVDSRSDSPSALKLRGHHGGITADELAIPLIVLRP
;
A
#
# COMPACT_ATOMS: atom_id res chain seq x y z
N MET A 1 4.05 0.69 8.42
CA MET A 1 5.47 0.65 8.89
C MET A 1 5.97 -0.78 8.83
N GLY A 2 7.05 -1.01 8.09
CA GLY A 2 7.69 -2.33 7.98
C GLY A 2 8.31 -2.82 9.29
N LEU A 3 8.57 -4.12 9.33
CA LEU A 3 9.11 -4.80 10.51
C LEU A 3 10.53 -4.32 10.83
N GLU A 4 11.37 -4.09 9.81
CA GLU A 4 12.76 -3.67 10.02
C GLU A 4 12.82 -2.25 10.62
N LEU A 5 11.99 -1.31 10.12
CA LEU A 5 11.84 0.01 10.72
C LEU A 5 11.33 -0.06 12.17
N LEU A 6 10.38 -0.95 12.45
CA LEU A 6 9.89 -1.17 13.82
C LEU A 6 11.02 -1.67 14.72
N LYS A 7 11.79 -2.66 14.28
CA LYS A 7 12.95 -3.20 15.03
C LYS A 7 13.99 -2.12 15.33
N ALA A 8 14.31 -1.28 14.34
CA ALA A 8 15.24 -0.16 14.50
C ALA A 8 14.71 0.95 15.44
N SER A 9 13.39 1.03 15.60
CA SER A 9 12.71 2.10 16.33
C SER A 9 12.14 1.69 17.70
N TRP A 10 12.52 0.54 18.26
CA TRP A 10 12.01 0.06 19.55
C TRP A 10 12.17 1.05 20.71
N ALA A 11 13.14 1.95 20.65
CA ALA A 11 13.35 2.98 21.67
C ALA A 11 12.17 3.96 21.76
N TYR A 12 11.49 4.19 20.66
CA TYR A 12 10.38 5.14 20.49
C TYR A 12 9.00 4.49 20.56
N ALA A 13 8.94 3.17 20.69
CA ALA A 13 7.69 2.40 20.72
C ALA A 13 7.69 1.44 21.92
N PRO A 14 7.61 1.95 23.17
CA PRO A 14 7.71 1.14 24.38
C PRO A 14 6.61 0.09 24.52
N PHE A 15 5.39 0.36 24.09
CA PHE A 15 4.30 -0.62 24.09
C PHE A 15 4.56 -1.73 23.08
N LEU A 16 4.84 -1.41 21.83
CA LEU A 16 5.14 -2.41 20.80
C LEU A 16 6.40 -3.21 21.16
N ARG A 17 7.40 -2.57 21.78
CA ARG A 17 8.57 -3.26 22.32
C ARG A 17 8.21 -4.25 23.43
N SER A 18 7.26 -3.91 24.30
CA SER A 18 6.85 -4.79 25.42
C SER A 18 6.20 -6.09 24.93
N VAL A 19 5.64 -6.10 23.72
CA VAL A 19 4.99 -7.24 23.08
C VAL A 19 5.81 -7.85 21.93
N ARG A 20 7.10 -7.50 21.84
CA ARG A 20 8.00 -7.93 20.74
C ARG A 20 8.06 -9.45 20.55
N ASP A 21 7.92 -10.23 21.63
CA ASP A 21 7.99 -11.68 21.57
C ASP A 21 6.72 -12.29 20.91
N SER A 22 5.66 -11.49 20.73
CA SER A 22 4.45 -11.84 19.99
C SER A 22 4.49 -11.44 18.52
N VAL A 23 5.56 -10.79 18.07
CA VAL A 23 5.71 -10.33 16.68
C VAL A 23 6.03 -11.52 15.79
N ARG A 24 5.22 -11.72 14.76
CA ARG A 24 5.49 -12.63 13.65
C ARG A 24 5.77 -11.80 12.42
N GLU A 25 6.72 -12.27 11.63
CA GLU A 25 7.01 -11.67 10.32
C GLU A 25 6.02 -12.19 9.29
N PHE A 26 5.43 -11.26 8.55
CA PHE A 26 4.63 -11.50 7.37
C PHE A 26 5.24 -10.74 6.19
N SER A 27 4.84 -11.10 4.97
CA SER A 27 5.24 -10.39 3.77
C SER A 27 4.06 -9.61 3.21
N ALA A 28 4.27 -8.33 2.92
CA ALA A 28 3.40 -7.58 2.03
C ALA A 28 3.46 -8.19 0.62
N GLY A 29 2.38 -8.04 -0.15
CA GLY A 29 2.39 -8.45 -1.55
C GLY A 29 3.21 -7.51 -2.43
N PHE A 30 3.59 -7.97 -3.63
CA PHE A 30 4.18 -7.09 -4.64
C PHE A 30 3.10 -6.55 -5.59
N PRO A 31 3.14 -5.24 -5.92
CA PRO A 31 3.97 -4.18 -5.31
C PRO A 31 3.62 -3.93 -3.84
N SER A 32 4.61 -3.59 -3.02
CA SER A 32 4.44 -3.29 -1.59
C SER A 32 3.82 -1.89 -1.40
N THR A 33 2.56 -1.75 -1.75
CA THR A 33 1.82 -0.48 -1.77
C THR A 33 0.45 -0.63 -1.11
N THR A 34 -0.03 0.45 -0.49
CA THR A 34 -1.34 0.50 0.18
C THR A 34 -2.46 -0.01 -0.71
N ALA A 35 -2.48 0.38 -1.99
CA ALA A 35 -3.54 -0.03 -2.92
C ALA A 35 -3.63 -1.55 -3.07
N ASN A 36 -2.50 -2.22 -3.28
CA ASN A 36 -2.42 -3.67 -3.37
C ASN A 36 -2.72 -4.34 -2.02
N SER A 37 -2.03 -3.93 -0.97
CA SER A 37 -2.12 -4.59 0.35
C SER A 37 -3.52 -4.52 0.94
N LEU A 38 -4.19 -3.37 0.85
CA LEU A 38 -5.57 -3.22 1.33
C LEU A 38 -6.57 -3.98 0.43
N SER A 39 -6.32 -4.07 -0.88
CA SER A 39 -7.14 -4.90 -1.77
C SER A 39 -6.98 -6.38 -1.46
N SER A 40 -5.76 -6.83 -1.20
CA SER A 40 -5.49 -8.21 -0.76
C SER A 40 -6.16 -8.51 0.59
N LEU A 41 -6.05 -7.60 1.57
CA LEU A 41 -6.73 -7.73 2.86
C LEU A 41 -8.25 -7.80 2.69
N GLY A 42 -8.83 -6.88 1.91
CA GLY A 42 -10.27 -6.76 1.79
C GLY A 42 -10.92 -7.87 0.97
N THR A 43 -10.23 -8.41 -0.03
CA THR A 43 -10.79 -9.48 -0.90
C THR A 43 -10.34 -10.88 -0.49
N GLY A 44 -9.19 -11.01 0.18
CA GLY A 44 -8.53 -12.29 0.43
C GLY A 44 -7.88 -12.90 -0.82
N LEU A 45 -7.62 -12.09 -1.84
CA LEU A 45 -7.06 -12.50 -3.12
C LEU A 45 -5.65 -11.96 -3.32
N LEU A 46 -4.89 -12.56 -4.22
CA LEU A 46 -3.59 -12.06 -4.67
C LEU A 46 -3.75 -10.94 -5.72
N PRO A 47 -2.73 -10.09 -5.92
CA PRO A 47 -2.79 -8.91 -6.79
C PRO A 47 -3.31 -9.18 -8.20
N GLY A 48 -2.80 -10.21 -8.86
CA GLY A 48 -3.23 -10.60 -10.20
C GLY A 48 -4.69 -11.05 -10.28
N ALA A 49 -5.26 -11.53 -9.18
CA ALA A 49 -6.64 -11.95 -9.09
C ALA A 49 -7.59 -10.76 -8.83
N HIS A 50 -7.32 -9.91 -7.85
CA HIS A 50 -8.17 -8.72 -7.57
C HIS A 50 -7.91 -7.56 -8.53
N GLY A 51 -6.77 -7.53 -9.23
CA GLY A 51 -6.47 -6.58 -10.30
C GLY A 51 -5.97 -5.20 -9.87
N VAL A 52 -5.67 -4.99 -8.57
CA VAL A 52 -5.06 -3.75 -8.06
C VAL A 52 -3.57 -3.99 -7.83
N MET A 53 -2.78 -3.81 -8.88
CA MET A 53 -1.36 -4.20 -8.95
C MET A 53 -0.42 -2.99 -8.97
N GLY A 54 -0.81 -1.88 -8.34
CA GLY A 54 -0.02 -0.64 -8.25
C GLY A 54 -0.84 0.54 -7.77
N TYR A 55 -0.15 1.63 -7.46
CA TYR A 55 -0.75 2.90 -7.03
C TYR A 55 -1.47 3.64 -8.16
N LYS A 56 -0.86 3.67 -9.35
CA LYS A 56 -1.45 4.19 -10.60
C LYS A 56 -1.53 3.04 -11.61
N LEU A 57 -2.70 2.76 -12.16
CA LEU A 57 -2.89 1.73 -13.17
C LEU A 57 -3.65 2.28 -14.36
N LYS A 58 -3.33 1.76 -15.54
CA LYS A 58 -4.05 2.07 -16.78
C LYS A 58 -5.37 1.30 -16.83
N ASP A 59 -6.44 2.00 -17.15
CA ASP A 59 -7.70 1.36 -17.55
C ASP A 59 -7.60 0.92 -19.02
N PRO A 60 -7.67 -0.38 -19.30
CA PRO A 60 -7.58 -0.86 -20.68
C PRO A 60 -8.74 -0.43 -21.59
N GLU A 61 -9.87 0.03 -21.03
CA GLU A 61 -11.03 0.49 -21.81
C GLU A 61 -10.93 1.95 -22.23
N THR A 62 -10.27 2.80 -21.41
CA THR A 62 -10.14 4.25 -21.69
C THR A 62 -8.74 4.68 -22.03
N ASP A 63 -7.75 3.81 -21.87
CA ASP A 63 -6.31 4.10 -21.94
C ASP A 63 -5.80 5.12 -20.90
N ASP A 64 -6.64 5.59 -19.98
CA ASP A 64 -6.26 6.53 -18.93
C ASP A 64 -5.54 5.83 -17.77
N VAL A 65 -4.49 6.47 -17.26
CA VAL A 65 -3.83 6.04 -16.01
C VAL A 65 -4.45 6.79 -14.84
N PHE A 66 -5.01 6.05 -13.88
CA PHE A 66 -5.64 6.65 -12.72
C PHE A 66 -5.11 6.12 -11.39
N ASN A 67 -5.26 6.91 -10.35
CA ASN A 67 -4.80 6.61 -9.00
C ASN A 67 -5.80 5.69 -8.27
N GLN A 68 -5.34 4.54 -7.82
CA GLN A 68 -6.17 3.51 -7.18
C GLN A 68 -6.65 3.91 -5.76
N LEU A 69 -6.00 4.88 -5.09
CA LEU A 69 -6.44 5.34 -3.78
C LEU A 69 -7.48 6.45 -3.88
N THR A 70 -7.22 7.47 -4.71
CA THR A 70 -8.08 8.66 -4.83
C THR A 70 -9.20 8.48 -5.84
N TRP A 71 -9.03 7.54 -6.76
CA TRP A 71 -10.04 7.17 -7.77
C TRP A 71 -10.45 8.35 -8.67
N ASN A 72 -9.46 9.02 -9.24
CA ASN A 72 -9.67 10.17 -10.13
C ASN A 72 -10.09 9.71 -11.54
N THR A 73 -11.15 8.92 -11.62
CA THR A 73 -11.71 8.32 -12.83
C THR A 73 -13.23 8.16 -12.68
N THR A 74 -13.93 7.96 -13.80
CA THR A 74 -15.33 7.56 -13.83
C THR A 74 -15.56 6.05 -13.74
N ARG A 75 -14.48 5.27 -13.70
CA ARG A 75 -14.56 3.81 -13.58
C ARG A 75 -15.27 3.40 -12.29
N ASP A 76 -16.26 2.54 -12.40
CA ASP A 76 -16.98 2.01 -11.24
C ASP A 76 -16.06 1.09 -10.41
N PRO A 77 -15.85 1.39 -9.11
CA PRO A 77 -15.04 0.55 -8.23
C PRO A 77 -15.51 -0.90 -8.12
N HIS A 78 -16.83 -1.13 -8.21
CA HIS A 78 -17.40 -2.48 -8.11
C HIS A 78 -17.12 -3.33 -9.37
N THR A 79 -17.02 -2.71 -10.53
CA THR A 79 -16.62 -3.42 -11.76
C THR A 79 -15.12 -3.58 -11.87
N TRP A 80 -14.35 -2.68 -11.26
CA TRP A 80 -12.90 -2.78 -11.20
C TRP A 80 -12.41 -3.92 -10.31
N VAL A 81 -13.04 -4.09 -9.13
CA VAL A 81 -12.83 -5.21 -8.21
C VAL A 81 -14.17 -5.90 -7.99
N PRO A 82 -14.55 -6.85 -8.88
CA PRO A 82 -15.90 -7.43 -8.85
C PRO A 82 -16.12 -8.46 -7.74
N ASP A 83 -15.05 -8.99 -7.16
CA ASP A 83 -15.13 -10.02 -6.13
C ASP A 83 -15.75 -9.46 -4.85
N ALA A 84 -16.60 -10.26 -4.20
CA ALA A 84 -17.13 -9.94 -2.89
C ALA A 84 -15.99 -9.84 -1.87
N THR A 85 -15.97 -8.76 -1.09
CA THR A 85 -14.95 -8.54 -0.06
C THR A 85 -15.14 -9.49 1.13
N LEU A 86 -14.10 -9.67 1.92
CA LEU A 86 -14.19 -10.37 3.22
C LEU A 86 -15.21 -9.68 4.14
N PHE A 87 -15.27 -8.35 4.10
CA PHE A 87 -16.19 -7.56 4.91
C PHE A 87 -17.65 -7.81 4.52
N GLU A 88 -17.96 -7.85 3.21
CA GLU A 88 -19.29 -8.23 2.71
C GLU A 88 -19.65 -9.65 3.12
N ARG A 89 -18.71 -10.60 2.98
CA ARG A 89 -18.94 -12.01 3.35
C ARG A 89 -19.17 -12.19 4.84
N LEU A 90 -18.40 -11.50 5.69
CA LEU A 90 -18.58 -11.52 7.14
C LEU A 90 -19.93 -10.90 7.53
N HIS A 91 -20.25 -9.74 6.97
CA HIS A 91 -21.52 -9.08 7.23
C HIS A 91 -22.71 -9.93 6.81
N GLY A 92 -22.65 -10.55 5.63
CA GLY A 92 -23.67 -11.49 5.14
C GLY A 92 -23.84 -12.76 6.01
N ASN A 93 -22.83 -13.10 6.82
CA ASN A 93 -22.87 -14.19 7.80
C ASN A 93 -23.17 -13.73 9.24
N GLY A 94 -23.70 -12.53 9.43
CA GLY A 94 -24.16 -12.03 10.73
C GLY A 94 -23.06 -11.47 11.63
N VAL A 95 -21.85 -11.25 11.11
CA VAL A 95 -20.79 -10.54 11.83
C VAL A 95 -20.92 -9.03 11.56
N ASP A 96 -21.01 -8.23 12.60
CA ASP A 96 -20.98 -6.78 12.46
C ASP A 96 -19.58 -6.32 12.02
N VAL A 97 -19.50 -5.66 10.86
CA VAL A 97 -18.24 -5.11 10.35
C VAL A 97 -18.25 -3.61 10.46
N VAL A 98 -17.22 -3.05 11.09
CA VAL A 98 -17.06 -1.61 11.26
C VAL A 98 -15.68 -1.19 10.80
N SER A 99 -15.61 -0.34 9.78
CA SER A 99 -14.38 0.29 9.32
C SER A 99 -14.18 1.64 9.98
N LEU A 100 -13.01 1.86 10.57
CA LEU A 100 -12.59 3.12 11.20
C LEU A 100 -11.48 3.76 10.36
N GLY A 101 -11.73 4.94 9.81
CA GLY A 101 -10.80 5.58 8.90
C GLY A 101 -11.01 7.11 8.79
N GLU A 102 -10.36 7.75 7.84
CA GLU A 102 -10.63 9.15 7.54
C GLU A 102 -11.99 9.32 6.85
N PRO A 103 -12.78 10.37 7.21
CA PRO A 103 -14.11 10.58 6.64
C PRO A 103 -14.14 10.67 5.11
N LYS A 104 -13.06 11.17 4.50
CA LYS A 104 -12.95 11.28 3.03
C LYS A 104 -13.01 9.95 2.28
N PHE A 105 -12.77 8.82 2.96
CA PHE A 105 -12.75 7.49 2.35
C PHE A 105 -14.11 6.80 2.31
N VAL A 106 -15.13 7.38 2.96
CA VAL A 106 -16.47 6.79 3.02
C VAL A 106 -17.03 6.53 1.62
N GLY A 107 -17.21 5.25 1.26
CA GLY A 107 -17.86 4.84 0.01
C GLY A 107 -17.14 5.32 -1.26
N ARG A 108 -15.84 5.62 -1.19
CA ARG A 108 -15.08 6.15 -2.32
C ARG A 108 -13.77 5.40 -2.54
N GLY A 109 -13.27 5.47 -3.78
CA GLY A 109 -11.96 4.98 -4.16
C GLY A 109 -11.75 3.54 -3.78
N LEU A 110 -10.58 3.26 -3.22
CA LEU A 110 -10.19 1.92 -2.80
C LEU A 110 -11.15 1.29 -1.78
N ASN A 111 -11.74 2.11 -0.88
CA ASN A 111 -12.70 1.57 0.09
C ASN A 111 -13.95 1.00 -0.59
N ALA A 112 -14.46 1.70 -1.62
CA ALA A 112 -15.60 1.18 -2.40
C ALA A 112 -15.21 -0.02 -3.25
N ALA A 113 -13.96 -0.09 -3.73
CA ALA A 113 -13.48 -1.20 -4.54
C ALA A 113 -13.20 -2.46 -3.71
N SER A 114 -12.46 -2.32 -2.61
CA SER A 114 -11.80 -3.47 -1.95
C SER A 114 -12.11 -3.62 -0.46
N LEU A 115 -12.68 -2.59 0.21
CA LEU A 115 -12.97 -2.61 1.65
C LEU A 115 -14.46 -2.34 1.95
N ARG A 116 -15.33 -2.51 0.95
CA ARG A 116 -16.78 -2.35 1.11
C ARG A 116 -17.37 -3.48 1.96
N GLY A 117 -18.47 -3.18 2.60
CA GLY A 117 -19.19 -4.08 3.51
C GLY A 117 -19.20 -3.56 4.95
N GLY A 118 -20.34 -3.71 5.63
CA GLY A 118 -20.53 -3.19 6.97
C GLY A 118 -20.73 -1.67 7.03
N THR A 119 -20.38 -1.08 8.16
CA THR A 119 -20.51 0.36 8.42
C THR A 119 -19.16 1.05 8.44
N PHE A 120 -19.16 2.37 8.19
CA PHE A 120 -17.94 3.18 8.27
C PHE A 120 -18.12 4.31 9.27
N ARG A 121 -17.15 4.46 10.18
CA ARG A 121 -17.12 5.52 11.19
C ARG A 121 -15.85 6.35 11.02
N GLY A 122 -16.01 7.59 10.53
CA GLY A 122 -14.90 8.46 10.22
C GLY A 122 -14.39 9.26 11.40
N SER A 123 -13.06 9.48 11.47
CA SER A 123 -12.43 10.46 12.36
C SER A 123 -11.10 10.93 11.79
N HIS A 124 -10.81 12.22 11.93
CA HIS A 124 -9.51 12.81 11.56
C HIS A 124 -8.45 12.64 12.66
N GLN A 125 -8.89 12.44 13.90
CA GLN A 125 -8.01 12.36 15.07
C GLN A 125 -7.78 10.91 15.49
N PHE A 126 -6.53 10.57 15.79
CA PHE A 126 -6.14 9.23 16.21
C PHE A 126 -6.85 8.81 17.49
N ASP A 127 -6.82 9.66 18.53
CA ASP A 127 -7.41 9.36 19.82
C ASP A 127 -8.93 9.17 19.73
N GLN A 128 -9.62 9.96 18.93
CA GLN A 128 -11.04 9.77 18.68
C GLN A 128 -11.31 8.43 17.97
N ARG A 129 -10.44 8.03 17.05
CA ARG A 129 -10.57 6.74 16.37
C ARG A 129 -10.32 5.57 17.33
N VAL A 130 -9.36 5.70 18.26
CA VAL A 130 -9.14 4.75 19.37
C VAL A 130 -10.40 4.64 20.22
N GLN A 131 -10.98 5.76 20.60
CA GLN A 131 -12.24 5.77 21.36
C GLN A 131 -13.37 5.06 20.61
N HIS A 132 -13.54 5.34 19.32
CA HIS A 132 -14.51 4.65 18.48
C HIS A 132 -14.30 3.14 18.44
N ALA A 133 -13.04 2.67 18.36
CA ALA A 133 -12.74 1.25 18.38
C ALA A 133 -13.15 0.58 19.70
N VAL A 134 -12.87 1.23 20.83
CA VAL A 134 -13.26 0.76 22.17
C VAL A 134 -14.78 0.73 22.34
N GLU A 135 -15.47 1.76 21.87
CA GLU A 135 -16.94 1.82 21.90
C GLU A 135 -17.57 0.68 21.07
N GLU A 136 -17.04 0.45 19.87
CA GLU A 136 -17.50 -0.64 19.00
C GLU A 136 -17.20 -2.03 19.62
N ALA A 137 -16.02 -2.21 20.20
CA ALA A 137 -15.62 -3.48 20.82
C ALA A 137 -16.49 -3.87 22.04
N LYS A 138 -17.07 -2.89 22.73
CA LYS A 138 -17.95 -3.12 23.89
C LYS A 138 -19.39 -3.45 23.54
N LYS A 139 -19.79 -3.34 22.29
CA LYS A 139 -21.14 -3.70 21.86
C LYS A 139 -21.30 -5.22 21.79
N PRO A 140 -22.48 -5.75 22.10
CA PRO A 140 -22.73 -7.20 22.06
C PRO A 140 -22.66 -7.76 20.63
N GLY A 141 -22.41 -9.07 20.50
CA GLY A 141 -22.38 -9.79 19.23
C GLY A 141 -20.97 -9.96 18.64
N GLN A 142 -20.88 -10.81 17.62
CA GLN A 142 -19.62 -10.99 16.89
C GLN A 142 -19.32 -9.78 16.02
N ARG A 143 -18.10 -9.29 16.08
CA ARG A 143 -17.72 -8.04 15.40
C ARG A 143 -16.31 -8.08 14.87
N LEU A 144 -16.13 -7.55 13.64
CA LEU A 144 -14.83 -7.18 13.08
C LEU A 144 -14.72 -5.66 13.08
N ILE A 145 -13.68 -5.12 13.71
CA ILE A 145 -13.34 -3.70 13.67
C ILE A 145 -12.06 -3.55 12.86
N TYR A 146 -12.17 -2.96 11.67
CA TYR A 146 -11.02 -2.60 10.85
C TYR A 146 -10.59 -1.17 11.17
N PHE A 147 -9.42 -1.01 11.76
CA PHE A 147 -8.86 0.29 12.15
C PHE A 147 -7.66 0.63 11.25
N TYR A 148 -7.78 1.68 10.43
CA TYR A 148 -6.71 2.13 9.57
C TYR A 148 -6.15 3.49 10.02
N TRP A 149 -4.82 3.62 10.07
CA TRP A 149 -4.12 4.86 10.35
C TRP A 149 -2.93 5.06 9.40
N GLY A 150 -2.99 6.09 8.57
CA GLY A 150 -1.99 6.34 7.51
C GLY A 150 -1.06 7.53 7.78
N ALA A 151 -1.08 8.15 8.97
CA ALA A 151 -0.28 9.34 9.19
C ALA A 151 1.22 9.05 9.27
N LEU A 152 1.60 7.87 9.80
CA LEU A 152 3.00 7.45 9.88
C LEU A 152 3.61 7.30 8.47
N ASP A 153 2.88 6.68 7.55
CA ASP A 153 3.24 6.56 6.13
C ASP A 153 3.36 7.94 5.47
N LYS A 154 2.33 8.78 5.61
CA LYS A 154 2.33 10.13 5.08
C LYS A 154 3.50 10.97 5.58
N THR A 155 3.86 10.84 6.85
CA THR A 155 5.01 11.55 7.45
C THR A 155 6.31 11.02 6.90
N GLY A 156 6.43 9.70 6.74
CA GLY A 156 7.57 9.05 6.10
C GLY A 156 7.79 9.53 4.67
N HIS A 157 6.74 9.56 3.86
CA HIS A 157 6.80 10.13 2.50
C HIS A 157 7.33 11.56 2.48
N GLY A 158 6.79 12.43 3.33
CA GLY A 158 7.10 13.86 3.27
C GLY A 158 8.40 14.26 3.96
N LYS A 159 8.83 13.54 4.99
CA LYS A 159 9.95 13.92 5.86
C LYS A 159 11.08 12.90 5.90
N GLY A 160 10.82 11.66 5.46
CA GLY A 160 11.70 10.51 5.63
C GLY A 160 11.45 9.78 6.94
N THR A 161 11.81 8.49 6.96
CA THR A 161 11.65 7.62 8.12
C THR A 161 12.71 7.86 9.21
N ASP A 162 13.73 8.64 8.91
CA ASP A 162 14.82 9.10 9.79
C ASP A 162 14.54 10.43 10.47
N SER A 163 13.37 11.05 10.25
CA SER A 163 13.03 12.37 10.76
C SER A 163 12.44 12.34 12.18
N HIS A 164 12.68 13.41 12.95
CA HIS A 164 12.01 13.60 14.22
C HIS A 164 10.48 13.62 14.13
N ALA A 165 9.93 14.12 13.00
CA ALA A 165 8.50 14.14 12.80
C ALA A 165 7.93 12.72 12.66
N TRP A 166 8.65 11.82 12.00
CA TRP A 166 8.26 10.43 11.87
C TRP A 166 8.35 9.70 13.22
N THR A 167 9.42 9.95 13.98
CA THR A 167 9.57 9.40 15.33
C THR A 167 8.45 9.84 16.25
N ALA A 168 8.09 11.13 16.25
CA ALA A 168 6.99 11.66 17.07
C ALA A 168 5.63 11.05 16.69
N GLU A 169 5.39 10.80 15.38
CA GLU A 169 4.19 10.09 14.94
C GLU A 169 4.17 8.64 15.42
N LEU A 170 5.32 7.95 15.39
CA LEU A 170 5.43 6.59 15.92
C LEU A 170 5.13 6.53 17.42
N GLU A 171 5.69 7.48 18.21
CA GLU A 171 5.42 7.59 19.65
C GLU A 171 3.91 7.80 19.93
N ALA A 172 3.25 8.66 19.15
CA ALA A 172 1.82 8.90 19.28
C ALA A 172 0.99 7.66 18.95
N VAL A 173 1.36 6.94 17.89
CA VAL A 173 0.72 5.68 17.49
C VAL A 173 0.91 4.61 18.56
N ASP A 174 2.13 4.44 19.07
CA ASP A 174 2.46 3.46 20.12
C ASP A 174 1.64 3.71 21.40
N ALA A 175 1.59 4.96 21.85
CA ALA A 175 0.80 5.36 23.01
C ALA A 175 -0.70 5.11 22.82
N GLY A 176 -1.23 5.36 21.63
CA GLY A 176 -2.63 5.09 21.31
C GLY A 176 -2.95 3.60 21.21
N LEU A 177 -2.04 2.80 20.67
CA LEU A 177 -2.17 1.33 20.65
C LEU A 177 -2.17 0.75 22.08
N ALA A 178 -1.33 1.29 22.97
CA ALA A 178 -1.33 0.92 24.37
C ALA A 178 -2.68 1.21 25.04
N ARG A 179 -3.25 2.41 24.79
CA ARG A 179 -4.57 2.77 25.32
C ARG A 179 -5.67 1.85 24.76
N LEU A 180 -5.63 1.56 23.45
CA LEU A 180 -6.56 0.64 22.81
C LEU A 180 -6.49 -0.73 23.45
N ALA A 181 -5.31 -1.34 23.51
CA ALA A 181 -5.12 -2.68 24.09
C ALA A 181 -5.65 -2.78 25.52
N ASN A 182 -5.33 -1.78 26.36
CA ASN A 182 -5.77 -1.75 27.76
C ASN A 182 -7.26 -1.46 27.97
N SER A 183 -7.98 -1.03 26.93
CA SER A 183 -9.40 -0.64 27.00
C SER A 183 -10.35 -1.65 26.36
N LEU A 184 -9.81 -2.64 25.67
CA LEU A 184 -10.60 -3.68 25.00
C LEU A 184 -11.19 -4.63 26.05
N PRO A 185 -12.40 -5.21 25.81
CA PRO A 185 -12.95 -6.26 26.64
C PRO A 185 -12.12 -7.55 26.55
N SER A 186 -12.16 -8.36 27.60
CA SER A 186 -11.34 -9.58 27.75
C SER A 186 -11.62 -10.68 26.70
N ASP A 187 -12.74 -10.61 26.00
CA ASP A 187 -13.12 -11.51 24.91
C ASP A 187 -12.74 -10.97 23.52
N ALA A 188 -12.15 -9.77 23.46
CA ALA A 188 -11.63 -9.22 22.21
C ALA A 188 -10.25 -9.79 21.87
N GLN A 189 -9.89 -9.71 20.59
CA GLN A 189 -8.54 -9.96 20.09
C GLN A 189 -8.08 -8.75 19.29
N LEU A 190 -6.88 -8.24 19.56
CA LEU A 190 -6.27 -7.15 18.82
C LEU A 190 -5.17 -7.71 17.90
N LEU A 191 -5.33 -7.49 16.60
CA LEU A 191 -4.31 -7.76 15.60
C LEU A 191 -3.73 -6.43 15.13
N ILE A 192 -2.40 -6.28 15.23
CA ILE A 192 -1.68 -5.10 14.76
C ILE A 192 -0.79 -5.54 13.61
N THR A 193 -0.93 -4.88 12.47
CA THR A 193 -0.13 -5.15 11.27
C THR A 193 0.12 -3.87 10.49
N ALA A 194 0.88 -3.97 9.41
CA ALA A 194 1.08 -2.90 8.43
C ALA A 194 0.71 -3.39 7.02
N ASP A 195 0.46 -2.46 6.13
CA ASP A 195 0.22 -2.73 4.71
C ASP A 195 1.53 -2.92 3.93
N HIS A 196 2.59 -2.20 4.29
CA HIS A 196 3.95 -2.32 3.74
C HIS A 196 4.95 -1.60 4.66
N GLY A 197 6.23 -1.72 4.33
CA GLY A 197 7.30 -0.91 4.90
C GLY A 197 7.62 0.33 4.05
N MET A 198 8.81 0.92 4.24
CA MET A 198 9.22 2.14 3.54
C MET A 198 10.74 2.28 3.57
N VAL A 199 11.30 2.85 2.50
CA VAL A 199 12.72 3.21 2.40
C VAL A 199 12.84 4.70 2.07
N ASN A 200 13.90 5.35 2.55
CA ASN A 200 14.26 6.68 2.08
C ASN A 200 15.03 6.56 0.76
N VAL A 201 14.74 7.47 -0.16
CA VAL A 201 15.46 7.57 -1.44
C VAL A 201 16.00 9.00 -1.59
N ASP A 202 17.31 9.12 -1.68
CA ASP A 202 17.95 10.42 -1.91
C ASP A 202 17.60 10.97 -3.31
N TYR A 203 17.51 12.28 -3.41
CA TYR A 203 17.13 12.92 -4.69
C TYR A 203 18.07 12.56 -5.83
N ASP A 204 19.38 12.51 -5.55
CA ASP A 204 20.43 12.21 -6.54
C ASP A 204 20.47 10.72 -6.94
N ALA A 205 19.81 9.86 -6.17
CA ALA A 205 19.71 8.42 -6.46
C ALA A 205 18.53 8.06 -7.38
N ARG A 206 17.68 9.03 -7.71
CA ARG A 206 16.53 8.83 -8.59
C ARG A 206 16.94 8.81 -10.04
N ILE A 207 16.16 8.11 -10.83
CA ILE A 207 16.22 8.13 -12.28
C ILE A 207 14.99 8.90 -12.75
N ASP A 208 15.20 10.11 -13.28
CA ASP A 208 14.12 10.89 -13.89
C ASP A 208 14.03 10.53 -15.37
N LEU A 209 12.90 9.95 -15.78
CA LEU A 209 12.69 9.60 -17.18
C LEU A 209 12.78 10.82 -18.12
N ALA A 210 12.48 12.03 -17.62
CA ALA A 210 12.60 13.26 -18.39
C ALA A 210 14.03 13.55 -18.87
N ASP A 211 15.04 13.06 -18.16
CA ASP A 211 16.46 13.23 -18.53
C ASP A 211 16.90 12.24 -19.63
N HIS A 212 16.00 11.34 -20.08
CA HIS A 212 16.25 10.28 -21.03
C HIS A 212 15.29 10.34 -22.24
N PRO A 213 15.53 11.24 -23.20
CA PRO A 213 14.64 11.43 -24.37
C PRO A 213 14.37 10.14 -25.15
N GLU A 214 15.39 9.28 -25.30
CA GLU A 214 15.29 7.98 -25.96
C GLU A 214 14.29 7.03 -25.29
N VAL A 215 14.19 7.08 -23.96
CA VAL A 215 13.17 6.33 -23.19
C VAL A 215 11.81 7.00 -23.32
N CYS A 216 11.78 8.33 -23.28
CA CYS A 216 10.55 9.11 -23.41
C CYS A 216 9.82 8.84 -24.73
N GLU A 217 10.55 8.63 -25.82
CA GLU A 217 9.99 8.29 -27.15
C GLU A 217 9.37 6.89 -27.19
N LEU A 218 9.78 6.00 -26.31
CA LEU A 218 9.28 4.64 -26.23
C LEU A 218 8.01 4.53 -25.37
N VAL A 219 7.87 5.36 -24.34
CA VAL A 219 6.86 5.24 -23.29
C VAL A 219 5.67 6.14 -23.57
N SER A 220 4.48 5.54 -23.70
CA SER A 220 3.22 6.28 -23.90
C SER A 220 2.57 6.73 -22.59
N ALA A 221 2.73 5.97 -21.52
CA ALA A 221 2.21 6.33 -20.19
C ALA A 221 3.02 5.65 -19.07
N VAL A 222 3.04 6.28 -17.91
CA VAL A 222 3.71 5.80 -16.70
C VAL A 222 2.69 5.57 -15.59
N GLY A 223 2.70 4.38 -15.01
CA GLY A 223 1.89 3.96 -13.88
C GLY A 223 2.74 3.33 -12.77
N GLY A 224 2.09 2.60 -11.86
CA GLY A 224 2.75 2.04 -10.68
C GLY A 224 3.09 3.10 -9.65
N GLU A 225 4.18 2.90 -8.98
CA GLU A 225 4.83 3.78 -8.02
C GLU A 225 6.34 3.87 -8.29
N PRO A 226 7.08 4.83 -7.71
CA PRO A 226 8.49 5.06 -8.03
C PRO A 226 9.42 3.85 -7.82
N ARG A 227 9.01 2.87 -7.01
CA ARG A 227 9.82 1.68 -6.74
C ARG A 227 9.33 0.41 -7.44
N ALA A 228 8.11 0.46 -7.99
CA ALA A 228 7.53 -0.59 -8.85
C ALA A 228 6.76 0.09 -9.98
N THR A 229 7.49 0.51 -11.03
CA THR A 229 6.95 1.33 -12.10
C THR A 229 6.36 0.47 -13.21
N HIS A 230 5.19 0.87 -13.70
CA HIS A 230 4.56 0.29 -14.87
C HIS A 230 4.74 1.23 -16.06
N LEU A 231 5.39 0.76 -17.11
CA LEU A 231 5.55 1.51 -18.36
C LEU A 231 4.65 0.91 -19.42
N TYR A 232 3.81 1.74 -20.03
CA TYR A 232 2.93 1.37 -21.13
C TYR A 232 3.57 1.80 -22.44
N THR A 233 3.78 0.84 -23.36
CA THR A 233 4.59 1.05 -24.56
C THR A 233 4.21 0.05 -25.67
N PRO A 234 4.23 0.47 -26.95
CA PRO A 234 4.09 -0.47 -28.07
C PRO A 234 5.38 -1.26 -28.36
N ARG A 235 6.51 -0.93 -27.70
CA ARG A 235 7.85 -1.53 -27.92
C ARG A 235 8.45 -2.08 -26.63
N PRO A 236 7.84 -3.09 -25.98
CA PRO A 236 8.19 -3.51 -24.63
C PRO A 236 9.62 -4.02 -24.48
N GLN A 237 10.16 -4.78 -25.44
CA GLN A 237 11.53 -5.29 -25.35
C GLN A 237 12.57 -4.18 -25.42
N GLU A 238 12.37 -3.24 -26.36
CA GLU A 238 13.25 -2.09 -26.53
C GLU A 238 13.19 -1.18 -25.29
N THR A 239 11.99 -0.92 -24.78
CA THR A 239 11.81 -0.13 -23.56
C THR A 239 12.48 -0.80 -22.35
N ALA A 240 12.31 -2.11 -22.16
CA ALA A 240 12.95 -2.82 -21.04
C ALA A 240 14.48 -2.77 -21.14
N SER A 241 15.03 -2.90 -22.34
CA SER A 241 16.48 -2.79 -22.59
C SER A 241 17.00 -1.38 -22.28
N ALA A 242 16.32 -0.34 -22.78
CA ALA A 242 16.71 1.05 -22.54
C ALA A 242 16.63 1.41 -21.04
N ILE A 243 15.57 0.98 -20.32
CA ILE A 243 15.46 1.19 -18.87
C ILE A 243 16.58 0.49 -18.11
N ASN A 244 16.94 -0.75 -18.47
CA ASN A 244 18.04 -1.46 -17.83
C ASN A 244 19.40 -0.78 -18.10
N GLU A 245 19.60 -0.19 -19.29
CA GLU A 245 20.81 0.53 -19.64
C GLU A 245 20.96 1.81 -18.80
N ILE A 246 19.95 2.68 -18.78
CA ILE A 246 19.98 3.91 -17.94
C ILE A 246 20.00 3.60 -16.45
N GLY A 247 19.41 2.49 -16.06
CA GLY A 247 19.38 2.01 -14.67
C GLY A 247 20.74 1.57 -14.15
N ALA A 248 21.64 1.10 -15.04
CA ALA A 248 23.01 0.67 -14.70
C ALA A 248 23.05 -0.27 -13.47
N GLY A 249 22.15 -1.25 -13.41
CA GLY A 249 22.03 -2.22 -12.32
C GLY A 249 21.28 -1.72 -11.08
N ARG A 250 20.76 -0.49 -11.07
CA ARG A 250 19.95 0.07 -9.99
C ARG A 250 18.46 -0.24 -10.13
N VAL A 251 18.04 -0.71 -11.28
CA VAL A 251 16.67 -1.14 -11.58
C VAL A 251 16.69 -2.44 -12.37
N HIS A 252 15.60 -3.18 -12.30
CA HIS A 252 15.36 -4.37 -13.09
C HIS A 252 14.06 -4.20 -13.87
N ALA A 253 14.18 -3.98 -15.18
CA ALA A 253 13.06 -3.87 -16.09
C ALA A 253 12.82 -5.18 -16.83
N MET A 254 11.57 -5.65 -16.84
CA MET A 254 11.15 -6.86 -17.52
C MET A 254 9.84 -6.63 -18.27
N VAL A 255 9.63 -7.34 -19.37
CA VAL A 255 8.35 -7.30 -20.08
C VAL A 255 7.24 -7.95 -19.26
N ARG A 256 5.99 -7.50 -19.45
CA ARG A 256 4.78 -8.02 -18.74
C ARG A 256 4.73 -9.53 -18.65
N ASN A 257 4.92 -10.21 -19.78
CA ASN A 257 4.80 -11.68 -19.83
C ASN A 257 5.83 -12.34 -18.92
N GLN A 258 7.04 -11.79 -18.82
CA GLN A 258 8.06 -12.30 -17.91
C GLN A 258 7.63 -12.10 -16.45
N ALA A 259 7.20 -10.87 -16.09
CA ALA A 259 6.74 -10.58 -14.74
C ALA A 259 5.56 -11.48 -14.29
N VAL A 260 4.64 -11.79 -15.20
CA VAL A 260 3.53 -12.71 -14.94
C VAL A 260 4.01 -14.15 -14.78
N THR A 261 4.92 -14.60 -15.66
CA THR A 261 5.48 -15.97 -15.62
C THR A 261 6.30 -16.20 -14.36
N ASP A 262 7.06 -15.19 -13.92
CA ASP A 262 7.84 -15.23 -12.70
C ASP A 262 6.98 -15.14 -11.42
N GLY A 263 5.67 -14.90 -11.57
CA GLY A 263 4.71 -14.94 -10.49
C GLY A 263 4.67 -13.69 -9.60
N TRP A 264 5.21 -12.55 -10.06
CA TRP A 264 5.28 -11.31 -9.27
C TRP A 264 3.93 -10.85 -8.70
N PHE A 265 2.84 -11.08 -9.42
CA PHE A 265 1.49 -10.70 -9.01
C PHE A 265 0.64 -11.88 -8.53
N GLY A 266 1.25 -13.09 -8.39
CA GLY A 266 0.49 -14.33 -8.28
C GLY A 266 -0.27 -14.67 -9.57
N PRO A 267 -1.26 -15.58 -9.53
CA PRO A 267 -2.09 -15.91 -10.70
C PRO A 267 -2.85 -14.67 -11.21
N VAL A 268 -2.58 -14.27 -12.45
CA VAL A 268 -3.20 -13.10 -13.07
C VAL A 268 -4.41 -13.52 -13.90
N ARG A 269 -5.59 -12.96 -13.62
CA ARG A 269 -6.78 -13.16 -14.44
C ARG A 269 -6.63 -12.42 -15.77
N THR A 270 -7.11 -13.01 -16.85
CA THR A 270 -7.02 -12.47 -18.22
C THR A 270 -7.52 -11.02 -18.31
N GLN A 271 -8.63 -10.70 -17.64
CA GLN A 271 -9.21 -9.37 -17.62
C GLN A 271 -8.32 -8.32 -16.95
N ASN A 272 -7.37 -8.74 -16.12
CA ASN A 272 -6.48 -7.85 -15.38
C ASN A 272 -5.12 -7.66 -16.09
N LEU A 273 -4.80 -8.45 -17.11
CA LEU A 273 -3.52 -8.39 -17.82
C LEU A 273 -3.21 -6.99 -18.37
N GLY A 274 -4.20 -6.33 -18.97
CA GLY A 274 -4.03 -4.98 -19.55
C GLY A 274 -3.78 -3.86 -18.54
N ARG A 275 -3.98 -4.12 -17.25
CA ARG A 275 -3.69 -3.16 -16.16
C ARG A 275 -2.21 -3.14 -15.80
N ILE A 276 -1.50 -4.25 -16.03
CA ILE A 276 -0.05 -4.33 -15.82
C ILE A 276 0.64 -3.57 -16.95
N GLY A 277 1.68 -2.80 -16.65
CA GLY A 277 2.52 -2.16 -17.65
C GLY A 277 3.08 -3.17 -18.67
N ASP A 278 3.28 -2.76 -19.91
CA ASP A 278 3.94 -3.59 -20.92
C ASP A 278 5.37 -3.93 -20.50
N VAL A 279 5.97 -3.03 -19.69
CA VAL A 279 7.20 -3.24 -18.93
C VAL A 279 6.94 -2.96 -17.46
N VAL A 280 7.41 -3.83 -16.59
CA VAL A 280 7.43 -3.67 -15.13
C VAL A 280 8.86 -3.41 -14.71
N VAL A 281 9.07 -2.36 -13.92
CA VAL A 281 10.40 -1.97 -13.44
C VAL A 281 10.42 -2.03 -11.93
N ILE A 282 11.34 -2.82 -11.38
CA ILE A 282 11.59 -2.93 -9.95
C ILE A 282 12.84 -2.15 -9.62
N SER A 283 12.75 -1.21 -8.68
CA SER A 283 13.90 -0.43 -8.23
C SER A 283 14.64 -1.15 -7.10
N GLU A 284 15.96 -1.22 -7.21
CA GLU A 284 16.86 -1.72 -6.17
C GLU A 284 16.93 -0.75 -4.97
N ALA A 285 17.57 -1.20 -3.87
CA ALA A 285 17.70 -0.40 -2.67
C ALA A 285 18.25 1.01 -2.96
N GLY A 286 17.62 2.02 -2.38
CA GLY A 286 18.03 3.42 -2.50
C GLY A 286 17.70 4.10 -3.83
N THR A 287 17.04 3.44 -4.79
CA THR A 287 16.69 4.00 -6.09
C THR A 287 15.17 4.10 -6.26
N ALA A 288 14.72 5.06 -7.05
CA ALA A 288 13.35 5.22 -7.50
C ALA A 288 13.31 5.79 -8.92
N ILE A 289 12.30 5.42 -9.70
CA ILE A 289 11.99 6.04 -11.00
C ILE A 289 10.95 7.13 -10.77
N VAL A 290 11.18 8.28 -11.34
CA VAL A 290 10.24 9.41 -11.40
C VAL A 290 10.10 9.90 -12.84
N ASP A 291 9.05 10.65 -13.12
CA ASP A 291 8.86 11.30 -14.42
C ASP A 291 8.40 12.73 -14.19
N SER A 292 9.34 13.67 -14.15
CA SER A 292 9.06 15.08 -13.88
C SER A 292 8.18 15.75 -14.94
N ARG A 293 7.92 15.10 -16.09
CA ARG A 293 6.96 15.58 -17.10
C ARG A 293 5.51 15.37 -16.64
N SER A 294 5.24 14.34 -15.85
CA SER A 294 3.90 13.93 -15.46
C SER A 294 3.65 13.91 -13.94
N ASP A 295 4.70 13.76 -13.14
CA ASP A 295 4.58 13.76 -11.68
C ASP A 295 4.40 15.17 -11.13
N SER A 296 3.54 15.30 -10.11
CA SER A 296 3.33 16.60 -9.48
C SER A 296 4.58 17.08 -8.74
N PRO A 297 4.80 18.41 -8.60
CA PRO A 297 5.91 18.94 -7.81
C PRO A 297 5.95 18.46 -6.35
N SER A 298 4.79 18.08 -5.80
CA SER A 298 4.71 17.51 -4.46
C SER A 298 5.17 16.05 -4.42
N ALA A 299 4.87 15.25 -5.46
CA ALA A 299 5.34 13.88 -5.57
C ALA A 299 6.87 13.80 -5.73
N LEU A 300 7.44 14.71 -6.52
CA LEU A 300 8.89 14.80 -6.72
C LEU A 300 9.66 15.19 -5.43
N LYS A 301 8.99 15.74 -4.41
CA LYS A 301 9.60 16.12 -3.13
C LYS A 301 9.52 15.04 -2.06
N LEU A 302 8.89 13.90 -2.33
CA LEU A 302 8.78 12.83 -1.37
C LEU A 302 10.15 12.21 -1.10
N ARG A 303 10.45 11.91 0.17
CA ARG A 303 11.69 11.25 0.60
C ARG A 303 11.50 9.76 0.82
N GLY A 304 10.46 9.39 1.56
CA GLY A 304 10.10 7.99 1.76
C GLY A 304 9.36 7.43 0.56
N HIS A 305 9.71 6.22 0.16
CA HIS A 305 9.10 5.48 -0.93
C HIS A 305 8.88 4.02 -0.55
N HIS A 306 7.96 3.38 -1.22
CA HIS A 306 7.66 1.96 -1.10
C HIS A 306 7.16 1.45 -2.46
N GLY A 307 6.89 0.16 -2.57
CA GLY A 307 6.44 -0.49 -3.81
C GLY A 307 7.38 -1.61 -4.25
N GLY A 308 8.65 -1.52 -3.86
CA GLY A 308 9.69 -2.48 -4.23
C GLY A 308 9.66 -3.79 -3.43
N ILE A 309 10.78 -4.50 -3.48
CA ILE A 309 10.91 -5.86 -2.96
C ILE A 309 11.94 -6.00 -1.84
N THR A 310 12.49 -4.89 -1.35
CA THR A 310 13.45 -4.97 -0.26
C THR A 310 12.80 -5.49 1.02
N ALA A 311 13.58 -6.04 1.93
CA ALA A 311 13.07 -6.48 3.23
C ALA A 311 12.42 -5.33 4.01
N ASP A 312 12.96 -4.11 3.89
CA ASP A 312 12.40 -2.90 4.51
C ASP A 312 11.00 -2.55 4.00
N GLU A 313 10.65 -2.97 2.77
CA GLU A 313 9.36 -2.73 2.15
C GLU A 313 8.39 -3.90 2.32
N LEU A 314 8.87 -5.14 2.19
CA LEU A 314 8.05 -6.35 2.20
C LEU A 314 7.81 -6.91 3.59
N ALA A 315 8.80 -6.90 4.50
CA ALA A 315 8.63 -7.46 5.82
C ALA A 315 7.72 -6.57 6.67
N ILE A 316 6.58 -7.12 7.10
CA ILE A 316 5.59 -6.45 7.94
C ILE A 316 5.35 -7.22 9.24
N PRO A 317 5.05 -6.54 10.35
CA PRO A 317 4.72 -7.21 11.60
C PRO A 317 3.28 -7.73 11.59
N LEU A 318 3.06 -8.89 12.20
CA LEU A 318 1.76 -9.29 12.72
C LEU A 318 1.91 -9.54 14.21
N ILE A 319 1.20 -8.77 15.02
CA ILE A 319 1.16 -8.90 16.48
C ILE A 319 -0.25 -9.29 16.88
N VAL A 320 -0.39 -10.36 17.63
CA VAL A 320 -1.69 -10.85 18.10
C VAL A 320 -1.74 -10.76 19.63
N LEU A 321 -2.61 -9.92 20.14
CA LEU A 321 -2.80 -9.69 21.56
C LEU A 321 -4.19 -10.14 21.98
N ARG A 322 -4.27 -10.76 23.18
CA ARG A 322 -5.51 -11.04 23.89
C ARG A 322 -5.47 -10.22 25.16
N PRO A 323 -6.28 -9.16 25.27
CA PRO A 323 -6.37 -8.33 26.48
C PRO A 323 -6.77 -9.11 27.72
#